data_c9d91d5d4b81603f6945298ff6bdc337
#
_entry.id   c9d91d5d4b81603f6945298ff6bdc337
#
_cell.length_a   1.000
_cell.length_b   1.000
_cell.length_c   1.000
_cell.angle_alpha   90.00
_cell.angle_beta   90.00
_cell.angle_gamma   90.00
#
_symmetry.space_group_name_H-M   'P 1'
#
loop_
_entity.id
_entity.type
_entity.pdbx_description
1 polymer ?
#
loop_
_entity_poly.entity_id
_entity_poly.type
_entity_poly.pdbx_seq_one_letter_code
_entity_poly.pdbx_strand_id
1 'polypeptide(L)'
;MSNPYFQFKQFTVWHDKCAMKVGTDGVLLGAWTSVESAHRILDIGTGTGLVALMLAQRSLPDVNIVALEIDEAAVGQARENVIRSPWKERVEVVQADFRKYRSSDKFDVIVSNPPYFVDSLECPDRQRAAARHNDSLTYEDLLEGVSAVSYT
;
A
#
# COMPACT_ATOMS: atom_id res chain seq x y z
N MET A 1 14.06 14.43 16.49
CA MET A 1 14.24 13.28 15.62
C MET A 1 12.96 12.49 15.52
N SER A 2 12.56 12.19 14.32
CA SER A 2 11.37 11.40 14.12
C SER A 2 11.63 9.93 14.48
N ASN A 3 10.65 9.27 15.08
CA ASN A 3 10.70 7.84 15.33
C ASN A 3 10.84 7.08 14.02
N PRO A 4 11.67 6.02 13.98
CA PRO A 4 11.77 5.19 12.79
C PRO A 4 10.57 4.25 12.61
N TYR A 5 9.66 4.22 13.57
CA TYR A 5 8.49 3.33 13.54
C TYR A 5 7.28 3.99 14.17
N PHE A 6 6.11 3.41 13.89
CA PHE A 6 4.85 3.73 14.57
C PHE A 6 4.28 2.45 15.15
N GLN A 7 3.98 2.46 16.45
CA GLN A 7 3.48 1.27 17.14
C GLN A 7 1.96 1.33 17.31
N PHE A 8 1.28 0.35 16.74
CA PHE A 8 -0.13 0.09 16.98
C PHE A 8 -0.28 -0.89 18.14
N LYS A 9 -1.49 -1.18 18.54
CA LYS A 9 -1.71 -2.10 19.69
C LYS A 9 -1.26 -3.53 19.38
N GLN A 10 -1.41 -3.99 18.14
CA GLN A 10 -1.13 -5.38 17.78
C GLN A 10 0.05 -5.53 16.83
N PHE A 11 0.58 -4.47 16.28
CA PHE A 11 1.69 -4.53 15.34
C PHE A 11 2.45 -3.21 15.28
N THR A 12 3.64 -3.26 14.73
CA THR A 12 4.50 -2.09 14.57
C THR A 12 4.84 -1.92 13.10
N VAL A 13 4.83 -0.69 12.63
CA VAL A 13 5.17 -0.34 11.25
C VAL A 13 6.44 0.51 11.25
N TRP A 14 7.51 -0.03 10.73
CA TRP A 14 8.75 0.69 10.50
C TRP A 14 8.63 1.48 9.20
N HIS A 15 9.11 2.71 9.19
CA HIS A 15 8.95 3.62 8.06
C HIS A 15 10.20 4.45 7.74
N ASP A 16 11.33 4.10 8.32
CA ASP A 16 12.57 4.88 8.13
C ASP A 16 13.17 4.74 6.73
N LYS A 17 12.81 3.67 6.01
CA LYS A 17 13.28 3.39 4.65
C LYS A 17 12.31 3.82 3.55
N CYS A 18 11.19 4.37 3.92
CA CYS A 18 10.15 4.80 2.98
C CYS A 18 10.12 6.31 2.83
N ALA A 19 9.84 6.77 1.62
CA ALA A 19 9.65 8.19 1.35
C ALA A 19 8.44 8.74 2.10
N MET A 20 7.37 7.94 2.20
CA MET A 20 6.18 8.32 2.95
C MET A 20 6.12 7.59 4.28
N LYS A 21 6.11 8.35 5.35
CA LYS A 21 5.97 7.83 6.71
C LYS A 21 4.51 7.47 7.00
N VAL A 22 4.29 6.73 8.10
CA VAL A 22 2.94 6.51 8.60
C VAL A 22 2.28 7.86 8.87
N GLY A 23 1.11 8.06 8.31
CA GLY A 23 0.38 9.31 8.41
C GLY A 23 -1.12 9.09 8.57
N THR A 24 -1.82 10.19 8.81
CA THR A 24 -3.26 10.16 9.09
C THR A 24 -4.06 9.56 7.93
N ASP A 25 -3.74 9.92 6.69
CA ASP A 25 -4.48 9.45 5.52
C ASP A 25 -4.44 7.93 5.39
N GLY A 26 -3.27 7.33 5.56
CA GLY A 26 -3.13 5.88 5.50
C GLY A 26 -3.88 5.18 6.63
N VAL A 27 -3.79 5.73 7.85
CA VAL A 27 -4.49 5.17 9.01
C VAL A 27 -6.01 5.25 8.80
N LEU A 28 -6.52 6.36 8.30
CA LEU A 28 -7.96 6.50 8.03
C LEU A 28 -8.42 5.54 6.94
N LEU A 29 -7.66 5.41 5.87
CA LEU A 29 -7.97 4.46 4.79
C LEU A 29 -8.04 3.04 5.32
N GLY A 30 -7.04 2.62 6.10
CA GLY A 30 -7.01 1.30 6.71
C GLY A 30 -8.14 1.07 7.70
N ALA A 31 -8.58 2.11 8.38
CA ALA A 31 -9.66 2.01 9.36
C ALA A 31 -11.06 1.98 8.71
N TRP A 32 -11.25 2.68 7.59
CA TRP A 32 -12.56 2.87 6.99
C TRP A 32 -12.88 1.92 5.84
N THR A 33 -11.89 1.32 5.21
CA THR A 33 -12.13 0.40 4.10
C THR A 33 -13.00 -0.76 4.58
N SER A 34 -14.08 -1.05 3.85
CA SER A 34 -14.96 -2.17 4.16
C SER A 34 -14.32 -3.48 3.73
N VAL A 35 -14.16 -4.41 4.65
CA VAL A 35 -13.54 -5.71 4.39
C VAL A 35 -14.40 -6.90 4.84
N GLU A 36 -15.65 -6.64 5.23
CA GLU A 36 -16.52 -7.65 5.85
C GLU A 36 -16.82 -8.83 4.92
N SER A 37 -16.92 -8.58 3.63
CA SER A 37 -17.17 -9.63 2.64
C SER A 37 -15.99 -9.83 1.69
N ALA A 38 -14.81 -9.34 2.06
CA ALA A 38 -13.63 -9.46 1.22
C ALA A 38 -13.09 -10.87 1.21
N HIS A 39 -12.60 -11.32 0.06
CA HIS A 39 -11.85 -12.57 -0.09
C HIS A 39 -10.42 -12.30 -0.54
N ARG A 40 -10.24 -11.38 -1.47
CA ARG A 40 -8.92 -10.98 -1.97
C ARG A 40 -8.82 -9.46 -2.04
N ILE A 41 -7.79 -8.93 -1.44
CA ILE A 41 -7.57 -7.48 -1.34
C ILE A 41 -6.27 -7.12 -2.06
N LEU A 42 -6.30 -6.02 -2.82
CA LEU A 42 -5.13 -5.45 -3.45
C LEU A 42 -4.87 -4.07 -2.87
N ASP A 43 -3.64 -3.85 -2.37
CA ASP A 43 -3.17 -2.54 -1.93
C ASP A 43 -2.13 -2.03 -2.92
N ILE A 44 -2.46 -0.97 -3.63
CA ILE A 44 -1.61 -0.40 -4.69
C ILE A 44 -0.76 0.72 -4.10
N GLY A 45 0.56 0.58 -4.23
CA GLY A 45 1.49 1.55 -3.66
C GLY A 45 1.54 1.42 -2.16
N THR A 46 1.83 0.23 -1.67
CA THR A 46 1.70 -0.10 -0.25
C THR A 46 2.67 0.66 0.67
N GLY A 47 3.79 1.15 0.11
CA GLY A 47 4.81 1.85 0.90
C GLY A 47 5.34 0.99 2.03
N THR A 48 5.02 1.38 3.25
CA THR A 48 5.43 0.64 4.46
C THR A 48 4.66 -0.66 4.69
N GLY A 49 3.56 -0.88 3.96
CA GLY A 49 2.65 -1.98 4.22
C GLY A 49 1.55 -1.65 5.23
N LEU A 50 1.46 -0.40 5.66
CA LEU A 50 0.53 0.03 6.70
C LEU A 50 -0.92 -0.36 6.42
N VAL A 51 -1.45 0.05 5.26
CA VAL A 51 -2.85 -0.20 4.93
C VAL A 51 -3.11 -1.69 4.80
N ALA A 52 -2.22 -2.42 4.11
CA ALA A 52 -2.34 -3.87 3.96
C ALA A 52 -2.40 -4.57 5.34
N LEU A 53 -1.55 -4.17 6.28
CA LEU A 53 -1.54 -4.76 7.61
C LEU A 53 -2.81 -4.42 8.40
N MET A 54 -3.29 -3.18 8.30
CA MET A 54 -4.55 -2.81 8.95
C MET A 54 -5.73 -3.61 8.40
N LEU A 55 -5.77 -3.82 7.08
CA LEU A 55 -6.83 -4.62 6.45
C LEU A 55 -6.70 -6.10 6.82
N ALA A 56 -5.49 -6.61 6.94
CA ALA A 56 -5.27 -7.98 7.41
C ALA A 56 -5.82 -8.18 8.83
N GLN A 57 -5.58 -7.21 9.70
CA GLN A 57 -6.09 -7.25 11.09
C GLN A 57 -7.62 -7.27 11.12
N ARG A 58 -8.27 -6.53 10.24
CA ARG A 58 -9.72 -6.33 10.27
C ARG A 58 -10.50 -7.35 9.46
N SER A 59 -9.86 -8.06 8.55
CA SER A 59 -10.52 -9.03 7.68
C SER A 59 -10.56 -10.43 8.29
N LEU A 60 -11.37 -11.30 7.69
CA LEU A 60 -11.46 -12.69 8.14
C LEU A 60 -10.13 -13.43 7.91
N PRO A 61 -9.85 -14.48 8.70
CA PRO A 61 -8.54 -15.16 8.64
C PRO A 61 -8.16 -15.79 7.30
N ASP A 62 -9.12 -16.05 6.42
CA ASP A 62 -8.88 -16.67 5.11
C ASP A 62 -8.68 -15.65 3.98
N VAL A 63 -8.74 -14.36 4.29
CA VAL A 63 -8.56 -13.31 3.29
C VAL A 63 -7.08 -13.16 2.95
N ASN A 64 -6.77 -13.09 1.65
CA ASN A 64 -5.43 -12.87 1.16
C ASN A 64 -5.28 -11.45 0.64
N ILE A 65 -4.14 -10.85 0.93
CA ILE A 65 -3.83 -9.47 0.55
C ILE A 65 -2.56 -9.45 -0.27
N VAL A 66 -2.63 -8.82 -1.44
CA VAL A 66 -1.46 -8.53 -2.27
C VAL A 66 -1.16 -7.04 -2.14
N ALA A 67 0.06 -6.73 -1.76
CA ALA A 67 0.53 -5.37 -1.56
C ALA A 67 1.59 -5.04 -2.60
N LEU A 68 1.28 -4.16 -3.54
CA LEU A 68 2.18 -3.78 -4.61
C LEU A 68 2.96 -2.53 -4.26
N GLU A 69 4.24 -2.53 -4.60
CA GLU A 69 5.10 -1.36 -4.46
C GLU A 69 6.17 -1.38 -5.53
N ILE A 70 6.44 -0.23 -6.14
CA ILE A 70 7.44 -0.12 -7.19
C ILE A 70 8.83 0.19 -6.63
N ASP A 71 8.92 0.93 -5.54
CA ASP A 71 10.18 1.34 -4.94
C ASP A 71 10.83 0.21 -4.16
N GLU A 72 12.06 -0.15 -4.54
CA GLU A 72 12.77 -1.28 -3.95
C GLU A 72 12.96 -1.16 -2.43
N ALA A 73 13.34 0.03 -1.96
CA ALA A 73 13.56 0.25 -0.53
C ALA A 73 12.25 0.10 0.26
N ALA A 74 11.16 0.62 -0.27
CA ALA A 74 9.84 0.48 0.33
C ALA A 74 9.37 -0.97 0.34
N VAL A 75 9.61 -1.71 -0.74
CA VAL A 75 9.30 -3.15 -0.80
C VAL A 75 10.02 -3.90 0.32
N GLY A 76 11.31 -3.64 0.49
CA GLY A 76 12.09 -4.26 1.56
C GLY A 76 11.51 -3.97 2.93
N GLN A 77 11.13 -2.72 3.18
CA GLN A 77 10.55 -2.33 4.47
C GLN A 77 9.16 -2.92 4.68
N ALA A 78 8.32 -2.92 3.65
CA ALA A 78 7.00 -3.54 3.74
C ALA A 78 7.12 -5.03 4.06
N ARG A 79 8.06 -5.73 3.42
CA ARG A 79 8.31 -7.14 3.71
C ARG A 79 8.76 -7.38 5.15
N GLU A 80 9.65 -6.53 5.67
CA GLU A 80 10.06 -6.62 7.06
C GLU A 80 8.87 -6.42 8.00
N ASN A 81 8.04 -5.43 7.73
CA ASN A 81 6.86 -5.15 8.55
C ASN A 81 5.88 -6.34 8.52
N VAL A 82 5.68 -6.93 7.36
CA VAL A 82 4.78 -8.09 7.20
C VAL A 82 5.33 -9.30 7.97
N ILE A 83 6.62 -9.61 7.82
CA ILE A 83 7.25 -10.76 8.50
C ILE A 83 7.13 -10.63 10.02
N ARG A 84 7.24 -9.42 10.54
CA ARG A 84 7.15 -9.17 11.98
C ARG A 84 5.71 -9.09 12.49
N SER A 85 4.73 -9.10 11.61
CA SER A 85 3.32 -9.00 11.98
C SER A 85 2.71 -10.38 12.21
N PRO A 86 1.55 -10.45 12.87
CA PRO A 86 0.80 -11.70 13.01
C PRO A 86 0.23 -12.24 11.69
N TRP A 87 0.25 -11.44 10.61
CA TRP A 87 -0.43 -11.76 9.35
C TRP A 87 0.52 -12.08 8.20
N LYS A 88 1.74 -12.48 8.51
CA LYS A 88 2.79 -12.72 7.51
C LYS A 88 2.41 -13.75 6.44
N GLU A 89 1.51 -14.67 6.76
CA GLU A 89 1.09 -15.72 5.82
C GLU A 89 -0.03 -15.26 4.89
N ARG A 90 -0.67 -14.16 5.19
CA ARG A 90 -1.82 -13.65 4.42
C ARG A 90 -1.52 -12.42 3.59
N VAL A 91 -0.38 -11.78 3.81
CA VAL A 91 0.02 -10.57 3.10
C VAL A 91 1.25 -10.86 2.27
N GLU A 92 1.12 -10.73 0.96
CA GLU A 92 2.22 -10.88 0.01
C GLU A 92 2.61 -9.52 -0.54
N VAL A 93 3.87 -9.13 -0.33
CA VAL A 93 4.41 -7.89 -0.90
C VAL A 93 5.09 -8.22 -2.21
N VAL A 94 4.66 -7.54 -3.27
CA VAL A 94 5.17 -7.77 -4.62
C VAL A 94 5.76 -6.47 -5.16
N GLN A 95 7.01 -6.54 -5.61
CA GLN A 95 7.62 -5.40 -6.30
C GLN A 95 7.10 -5.38 -7.74
N ALA A 96 6.26 -4.40 -8.05
CA ALA A 96 5.65 -4.31 -9.37
C ALA A 96 5.19 -2.89 -9.66
N ASP A 97 5.23 -2.55 -10.94
CA ASP A 97 4.58 -1.36 -11.46
C ASP A 97 3.14 -1.73 -11.79
N PHE A 98 2.18 -1.10 -11.12
CA PHE A 98 0.76 -1.42 -11.31
C PHE A 98 0.31 -1.26 -12.77
N ARG A 99 0.91 -0.33 -13.49
CA ARG A 99 0.60 -0.12 -14.91
C ARG A 99 0.87 -1.36 -15.76
N LYS A 100 1.79 -2.19 -15.31
CA LYS A 100 2.20 -3.44 -15.99
C LYS A 100 1.75 -4.68 -15.26
N TYR A 101 1.15 -4.53 -14.10
CA TYR A 101 0.75 -5.67 -13.27
C TYR A 101 -0.40 -6.42 -13.92
N ARG A 102 -0.26 -7.73 -13.99
CA ARG A 102 -1.30 -8.63 -14.48
C ARG A 102 -1.48 -9.75 -13.48
N SER A 103 -2.72 -10.10 -13.23
CA SER A 103 -3.06 -11.20 -12.33
C SER A 103 -4.16 -12.03 -12.95
N SER A 104 -4.02 -13.36 -12.90
CA SER A 104 -5.09 -14.26 -13.28
C SER A 104 -6.21 -14.25 -12.24
N ASP A 105 -5.88 -13.94 -11.01
CA ASP A 105 -6.85 -13.81 -9.93
C ASP A 105 -7.39 -12.39 -9.85
N LYS A 106 -8.65 -12.28 -9.51
CA LYS A 106 -9.32 -10.98 -9.36
C LYS A 106 -9.44 -10.60 -7.90
N PHE A 107 -9.58 -9.32 -7.64
CA PHE A 107 -9.71 -8.75 -6.30
C PHE A 107 -11.10 -8.17 -6.11
N ASP A 108 -11.66 -8.34 -4.92
CA ASP A 108 -12.96 -7.78 -4.57
C ASP A 108 -12.85 -6.50 -3.73
N VAL A 109 -11.67 -6.21 -3.18
CA VAL A 109 -11.37 -4.94 -2.56
C VAL A 109 -10.04 -4.43 -3.10
N ILE A 110 -10.01 -3.21 -3.59
CA ILE A 110 -8.81 -2.57 -4.11
C ILE A 110 -8.66 -1.22 -3.44
N VAL A 111 -7.51 -0.99 -2.81
CA VAL A 111 -7.23 0.26 -2.11
C VAL A 111 -5.93 0.84 -2.63
N SER A 112 -5.82 2.15 -2.54
CA SER A 112 -4.59 2.86 -2.84
C SER A 112 -4.54 4.13 -2.02
N ASN A 113 -3.39 4.39 -1.42
CA ASN A 113 -3.10 5.64 -0.75
C ASN A 113 -1.94 6.30 -1.49
N PRO A 114 -2.18 6.84 -2.70
CA PRO A 114 -1.10 7.42 -3.49
C PRO A 114 -0.59 8.69 -2.80
N PRO A 115 0.69 9.01 -3.00
CA PRO A 115 1.18 10.29 -2.54
C PRO A 115 0.39 11.38 -3.25
N TYR A 116 -0.38 12.16 -2.49
CA TYR A 116 -1.08 13.30 -3.03
C TYR A 116 -0.07 14.41 -3.24
N PHE A 117 0.41 14.49 -4.46
CA PHE A 117 1.02 15.72 -4.88
C PHE A 117 -0.10 16.58 -5.42
N VAL A 118 -0.57 17.49 -4.59
CA VAL A 118 -1.26 18.63 -5.14
C VAL A 118 -0.31 19.20 -6.19
N ASP A 119 -0.81 19.68 -7.29
CA ASP A 119 -0.05 20.50 -8.24
C ASP A 119 0.55 21.73 -7.57
N SER A 120 0.94 21.60 -6.36
CA SER A 120 1.61 22.63 -5.66
C SER A 120 3.05 22.58 -6.09
N LEU A 121 3.40 23.60 -6.63
CA LEU A 121 4.73 24.10 -6.87
C LEU A 121 5.70 23.84 -5.72
N GLU A 122 5.22 23.34 -4.62
CA GLU A 122 5.95 23.24 -3.38
C GLU A 122 6.04 21.80 -2.89
N CYS A 123 6.61 20.95 -3.70
CA CYS A 123 7.13 19.70 -3.16
C CYS A 123 8.56 19.98 -2.71
N PRO A 124 8.82 20.14 -1.42
CA PRO A 124 10.18 20.45 -0.94
C PRO A 124 11.11 19.25 -1.07
N ASP A 125 10.60 18.10 -1.42
CA ASP A 125 11.37 16.88 -1.55
C ASP A 125 11.57 16.57 -3.03
N ARG A 126 12.80 16.73 -3.50
CA ARG A 126 13.16 16.47 -4.89
C ARG A 126 12.94 15.03 -5.30
N GLN A 127 13.09 14.09 -4.38
CA GLN A 127 12.84 12.69 -4.67
C GLN A 127 11.36 12.43 -4.94
N ARG A 128 10.50 13.04 -4.15
CA ARG A 128 9.05 12.94 -4.38
C ARG A 128 8.65 13.58 -5.68
N ALA A 129 9.22 14.74 -6.00
CA ALA A 129 8.93 15.43 -7.25
C ALA A 129 9.39 14.61 -8.45
N ALA A 130 10.57 14.03 -8.39
CA ALA A 130 11.10 13.17 -9.45
C ALA A 130 10.25 11.91 -9.61
N ALA A 131 9.89 11.25 -8.52
CA ALA A 131 9.02 10.08 -8.55
C ALA A 131 7.66 10.42 -9.16
N ARG A 132 7.11 11.58 -8.83
CA ARG A 132 5.84 12.04 -9.39
C ARG A 132 5.88 12.20 -10.90
N HIS A 133 6.97 12.71 -11.46
CA HIS A 133 7.08 12.97 -12.89
C HIS A 133 7.44 11.73 -13.69
N ASN A 134 8.22 10.82 -13.11
CA ASN A 134 8.77 9.69 -13.84
C ASN A 134 8.06 8.36 -13.55
N ASP A 135 7.63 8.13 -12.32
CA ASP A 135 7.14 6.83 -11.88
C ASP A 135 5.76 6.88 -11.22
N SER A 136 5.15 8.07 -11.10
CA SER A 136 3.88 8.18 -10.40
C SER A 136 2.73 7.63 -11.24
N LEU A 137 1.82 6.94 -10.56
CA LEU A 137 0.57 6.49 -11.13
C LEU A 137 -0.35 7.68 -11.32
N THR A 138 -0.95 7.77 -12.50
CA THR A 138 -2.02 8.73 -12.75
C THR A 138 -3.36 8.11 -12.36
N TYR A 139 -4.40 8.94 -12.25
CA TYR A 139 -5.75 8.44 -12.02
C TYR A 139 -6.21 7.55 -13.16
N GLU A 140 -5.83 7.88 -14.39
CA GLU A 140 -6.14 7.06 -15.57
C GLU A 140 -5.48 5.70 -15.47
N ASP A 141 -4.22 5.64 -15.05
CA ASP A 141 -3.50 4.38 -14.85
C ASP A 141 -4.21 3.51 -13.79
N LEU A 142 -4.67 4.13 -12.71
CA LEU A 142 -5.41 3.42 -11.66
C LEU A 142 -6.73 2.87 -12.18
N LEU A 143 -7.50 3.67 -12.91
CA LEU A 143 -8.80 3.24 -13.44
C LEU A 143 -8.65 2.09 -14.42
N GLU A 144 -7.69 2.18 -15.35
CA GLU A 144 -7.44 1.10 -16.31
C GLU A 144 -6.98 -0.18 -15.61
N GLY A 145 -6.03 -0.06 -14.69
CA GLY A 145 -5.50 -1.20 -13.97
C GLY A 145 -6.55 -1.88 -13.10
N VAL A 146 -7.36 -1.10 -12.41
CA VAL A 146 -8.42 -1.62 -11.54
C VAL A 146 -9.44 -2.42 -12.35
N SER A 147 -9.85 -1.91 -13.52
CA SER A 147 -10.80 -2.63 -14.35
C SER A 147 -10.25 -3.97 -14.85
N ALA A 148 -8.93 -4.09 -15.00
CA ALA A 148 -8.28 -5.33 -15.42
C ALA A 148 -8.20 -6.40 -14.31
N VAL A 149 -8.18 -5.99 -13.04
CA VAL A 149 -7.98 -6.91 -11.90
C VAL A 149 -9.17 -7.00 -10.94
N SER A 150 -10.22 -6.25 -11.20
CA SER A 150 -11.45 -6.27 -10.38
C SER A 150 -12.44 -7.31 -10.89
N TYR A 151 -13.27 -7.80 -10.00
CA TYR A 151 -14.40 -8.67 -10.36
C TYR A 151 -15.51 -7.93 -11.12
N THR A 152 -15.53 -6.63 -11.02
CA THR A 152 -16.58 -5.82 -11.68
C THR A 152 -16.18 -5.38 -13.06
#